data_b39d9992cdb14a9378db5782553d620c
#
_entry.id   b39d9992cdb14a9378db5782553d620c
#
_cell.length_a   1.000
_cell.length_b   1.000
_cell.length_c   1.000
_cell.angle_alpha   90.00
_cell.angle_beta   90.00
_cell.angle_gamma   90.00
#
_symmetry.space_group_name_H-M   'P 1'
#
loop_
_entity.id
_entity.type
_entity.pdbx_description
1 polymer ?
#
loop_
_entity_poly.entity_id
_entity_poly.type
_entity_poly.pdbx_seq_one_letter_code
_entity_poly.pdbx_strand_id
1 'polypeptide(L)'
;SSAASDVYKRQGKTTTLCNLAYICAQGGYATLMIDGDLRRSKLHRYYELDNEVGLTSYLLEDYPLEDVIFQTPVENLYVMPAGPIPFDPSGALNSRKFSELLQEVKQRFDIVLVDSPPILGVSDSAVIVSEVDMTLMVVQPRKLPLKALLRQKQVIESVGGNLAGVVMNNVDITSDHQYQYYTTYYSYYSAESGASDGNADASSLKKAERSGKAKELAATQSSDNEDLY
;
A
#
# COMPACT_ATOMS: atom_id res chain seq x y z
N SER A 1 20.73 1.66 17.23
CA SER A 1 20.45 1.35 15.80
C SER A 1 19.10 0.65 15.57
N SER A 2 18.45 0.08 16.60
CA SER A 2 17.14 -0.61 16.45
C SER A 2 15.96 0.34 16.21
N ALA A 3 15.95 1.51 16.82
CA ALA A 3 14.84 2.46 16.73
C ALA A 3 14.66 3.04 15.30
N ALA A 4 15.75 3.29 14.55
CA ALA A 4 15.65 3.79 13.18
C ALA A 4 15.05 2.76 12.20
N SER A 5 15.32 1.46 12.43
CA SER A 5 14.78 0.38 11.59
C SER A 5 13.27 0.19 11.77
N ASP A 6 12.69 0.56 12.94
CA ASP A 6 11.26 0.39 13.21
C ASP A 6 10.39 1.49 12.60
N VAL A 7 10.94 2.67 12.34
CA VAL A 7 10.22 3.79 11.68
C VAL A 7 9.79 3.40 10.24
N TYR A 8 10.57 2.57 9.56
CA TYR A 8 10.27 2.12 8.19
C TYR A 8 9.40 0.86 8.13
N LYS A 9 9.18 0.20 9.27
CA LYS A 9 8.32 -0.97 9.41
C LYS A 9 6.88 -0.56 9.73
N ARG A 10 5.94 -1.44 9.42
CA ARG A 10 4.51 -1.27 9.74
C ARG A 10 3.85 -0.03 9.12
N GLN A 11 4.31 0.39 7.95
CA GLN A 11 3.66 1.47 7.18
C GLN A 11 2.40 1.01 6.44
N GLY A 12 2.10 -0.28 6.47
CA GLY A 12 0.92 -0.87 5.86
C GLY A 12 1.09 -1.25 4.38
N LYS A 13 2.32 -1.47 3.89
CA LYS A 13 2.59 -1.88 2.51
C LYS A 13 1.79 -3.10 2.09
N THR A 14 1.97 -4.23 2.79
CA THR A 14 1.26 -5.49 2.53
C THR A 14 -0.26 -5.29 2.58
N THR A 15 -0.79 -4.57 3.57
CA THR A 15 -2.23 -4.30 3.67
C THR A 15 -2.73 -3.46 2.50
N THR A 16 -1.99 -2.42 2.10
CA THR A 16 -2.33 -1.59 0.92
C THR A 16 -2.30 -2.43 -0.35
N LEU A 17 -1.30 -3.31 -0.50
CA LEU A 17 -1.18 -4.22 -1.64
C LEU A 17 -2.37 -5.18 -1.69
N CYS A 18 -2.74 -5.83 -0.58
CA CYS A 18 -3.89 -6.73 -0.53
C CYS A 18 -5.20 -6.02 -0.89
N ASN A 19 -5.42 -4.80 -0.38
CA ASN A 19 -6.61 -4.02 -0.70
C ASN A 19 -6.65 -3.62 -2.19
N LEU A 20 -5.52 -3.20 -2.75
CA LEU A 20 -5.42 -2.87 -4.17
C LEU A 20 -5.69 -4.11 -5.04
N ALA A 21 -5.07 -5.24 -4.71
CA ALA A 21 -5.27 -6.51 -5.41
C ALA A 21 -6.74 -6.94 -5.40
N TYR A 22 -7.40 -6.83 -4.23
CA TYR A 22 -8.82 -7.13 -4.10
C TYR A 22 -9.68 -6.28 -5.02
N ILE A 23 -9.45 -4.95 -5.06
CA ILE A 23 -10.21 -4.03 -5.92
C ILE A 23 -9.98 -4.34 -7.40
N CYS A 24 -8.74 -4.65 -7.81
CA CYS A 24 -8.42 -5.03 -9.17
C CYS A 24 -9.15 -6.32 -9.58
N ALA A 25 -9.12 -7.34 -8.72
CA ALA A 25 -9.80 -8.61 -8.96
C ALA A 25 -11.33 -8.44 -9.04
N GLN A 26 -11.93 -7.61 -8.17
CA GLN A 26 -13.35 -7.25 -8.24
C GLN A 26 -13.69 -6.50 -9.54
N GLY A 27 -12.75 -5.77 -10.11
CA GLY A 27 -12.87 -5.12 -11.42
C GLY A 27 -12.77 -6.10 -12.60
N GLY A 28 -12.59 -7.41 -12.35
CA GLY A 28 -12.49 -8.45 -13.37
C GLY A 28 -11.08 -8.67 -13.92
N TYR A 29 -10.05 -8.02 -13.34
CA TYR A 29 -8.66 -8.21 -13.74
C TYR A 29 -8.04 -9.43 -13.07
N ALA A 30 -7.46 -10.35 -13.85
CA ALA A 30 -6.66 -11.45 -13.32
C ALA A 30 -5.43 -10.87 -12.58
N THR A 31 -5.44 -10.94 -11.25
CA THR A 31 -4.48 -10.24 -10.38
C THR A 31 -3.65 -11.23 -9.59
N LEU A 32 -2.32 -11.14 -9.70
CA LEU A 32 -1.37 -11.92 -8.92
C LEU A 32 -0.67 -11.04 -7.89
N MET A 33 -0.63 -11.50 -6.64
CA MET A 33 0.23 -10.96 -5.59
C MET A 33 1.44 -11.86 -5.37
N ILE A 34 2.64 -11.28 -5.34
CA ILE A 34 3.90 -11.98 -5.05
C ILE A 34 4.49 -11.44 -3.74
N ASP A 35 4.80 -12.32 -2.80
CA ASP A 35 5.49 -11.94 -1.56
C ASP A 35 7.00 -11.87 -1.79
N GLY A 36 7.52 -10.68 -2.07
CA GLY A 36 8.93 -10.40 -2.27
C GLY A 36 9.69 -10.04 -0.97
N ASP A 37 9.01 -9.95 0.19
CA ASP A 37 9.70 -9.81 1.49
C ASP A 37 10.11 -11.18 2.03
N LEU A 38 11.11 -11.81 1.38
CA LEU A 38 11.61 -13.14 1.72
C LEU A 38 12.12 -13.24 3.16
N ARG A 39 12.43 -12.10 3.81
CA ARG A 39 12.93 -12.07 5.19
C ARG A 39 11.81 -12.04 6.22
N ARG A 40 10.64 -11.50 5.85
CA ARG A 40 9.49 -11.31 6.76
C ARG A 40 8.18 -11.44 6.00
N SER A 41 8.03 -12.56 5.32
CA SER A 41 6.85 -12.91 4.55
C SER A 41 5.57 -12.81 5.38
N LYS A 42 4.48 -12.36 4.74
CA LYS A 42 3.20 -12.15 5.40
C LYS A 42 1.99 -12.51 4.54
N LEU A 43 2.09 -12.50 3.22
CA LEU A 43 0.95 -12.73 2.35
C LEU A 43 0.28 -14.07 2.64
N HIS A 44 1.04 -15.12 2.90
CA HIS A 44 0.51 -16.43 3.26
C HIS A 44 -0.47 -16.38 4.45
N ARG A 45 -0.24 -15.50 5.45
CA ARG A 45 -1.10 -15.37 6.63
C ARG A 45 -2.43 -14.68 6.33
N TYR A 46 -2.46 -13.76 5.35
CA TYR A 46 -3.69 -13.07 4.95
C TYR A 46 -4.67 -14.01 4.24
N TYR A 47 -4.16 -15.09 3.64
CA TYR A 47 -4.93 -16.04 2.86
C TYR A 47 -4.93 -17.46 3.46
N GLU A 48 -4.49 -17.58 4.73
CA GLU A 48 -4.45 -18.85 5.48
C GLU A 48 -3.73 -19.98 4.72
N LEU A 49 -2.67 -19.62 4.00
CA LEU A 49 -1.82 -20.56 3.26
C LEU A 49 -0.61 -20.97 4.08
N ASP A 50 -0.13 -22.18 3.85
CA ASP A 50 1.19 -22.59 4.29
C ASP A 50 2.27 -21.85 3.51
N ASN A 51 3.41 -21.60 4.14
CA ASN A 51 4.56 -20.93 3.49
C ASN A 51 5.69 -21.93 3.19
N GLU A 52 5.32 -23.19 2.93
CA GLU A 52 6.28 -24.27 2.62
C GLU A 52 6.72 -24.22 1.16
N VAL A 53 5.85 -23.71 0.28
CA VAL A 53 6.09 -23.59 -1.15
C VAL A 53 5.75 -22.16 -1.60
N GLY A 54 6.57 -21.59 -2.49
CA GLY A 54 6.35 -20.22 -2.98
C GLY A 54 7.48 -19.71 -3.87
N LEU A 55 7.70 -18.40 -3.87
CA LEU A 55 8.69 -17.73 -4.71
C LEU A 55 10.09 -18.35 -4.59
N THR A 56 10.54 -18.66 -3.38
CA THR A 56 11.88 -19.27 -3.18
C THR A 56 11.96 -20.68 -3.73
N SER A 57 10.89 -21.47 -3.65
CA SER A 57 10.84 -22.82 -4.24
C SER A 57 10.96 -22.76 -5.76
N TYR A 58 10.30 -21.79 -6.40
CA TYR A 58 10.47 -21.53 -7.83
C TYR A 58 11.91 -21.10 -8.17
N LEU A 59 12.45 -20.12 -7.42
CA LEU A 59 13.76 -19.54 -7.73
C LEU A 59 14.93 -20.50 -7.49
N LEU A 60 14.86 -21.35 -6.47
CA LEU A 60 16.02 -22.12 -5.97
C LEU A 60 15.87 -23.65 -6.12
N GLU A 61 14.64 -24.17 -6.23
CA GLU A 61 14.36 -25.60 -6.18
C GLU A 61 13.69 -26.15 -7.45
N ASP A 62 13.59 -25.31 -8.50
CA ASP A 62 13.00 -25.67 -9.81
C ASP A 62 11.54 -26.15 -9.77
N TYR A 63 10.75 -25.68 -8.79
CA TYR A 63 9.31 -25.91 -8.80
C TYR A 63 8.67 -25.28 -10.03
N PRO A 64 7.71 -25.95 -10.69
CA PRO A 64 6.95 -25.35 -11.78
C PRO A 64 6.10 -24.16 -11.27
N LEU A 65 5.83 -23.19 -12.14
CA LEU A 65 5.11 -21.98 -11.77
C LEU A 65 3.70 -22.27 -11.24
N GLU A 66 3.06 -23.31 -11.77
CA GLU A 66 1.72 -23.73 -11.38
C GLU A 66 1.64 -24.24 -9.92
N ASP A 67 2.74 -24.76 -9.39
CA ASP A 67 2.78 -25.34 -8.04
C ASP A 67 3.07 -24.27 -6.97
N VAL A 68 3.49 -23.07 -7.37
CA VAL A 68 3.84 -21.96 -6.46
C VAL A 68 2.84 -20.79 -6.46
N ILE A 69 1.83 -20.85 -7.34
CA ILE A 69 0.74 -19.87 -7.41
C ILE A 69 -0.56 -20.51 -6.92
N PHE A 70 -1.18 -19.87 -5.95
CA PHE A 70 -2.42 -20.37 -5.33
C PHE A 70 -3.58 -19.43 -5.66
N GLN A 71 -4.70 -20.02 -6.07
CA GLN A 71 -5.94 -19.26 -6.21
C GLN A 71 -6.52 -18.96 -4.82
N THR A 72 -6.94 -17.73 -4.59
CA THR A 72 -7.62 -17.35 -3.34
C THR A 72 -9.13 -17.63 -3.45
N PRO A 73 -9.89 -17.56 -2.34
CA PRO A 73 -11.35 -17.62 -2.39
C PRO A 73 -12.00 -16.45 -3.18
N VAL A 74 -11.26 -15.40 -3.49
CA VAL A 74 -11.71 -14.26 -4.28
C VAL A 74 -11.48 -14.57 -5.77
N GLU A 75 -12.51 -14.43 -6.57
CA GLU A 75 -12.42 -14.64 -8.02
C GLU A 75 -11.39 -13.70 -8.64
N ASN A 76 -10.62 -14.16 -9.62
CA ASN A 76 -9.53 -13.46 -10.30
C ASN A 76 -8.35 -13.03 -9.41
N LEU A 77 -8.27 -13.49 -8.15
CA LEU A 77 -7.20 -13.13 -7.24
C LEU A 77 -6.32 -14.35 -6.93
N TYR A 78 -5.03 -14.19 -7.19
CA TYR A 78 -4.02 -15.23 -6.99
C TYR A 78 -2.89 -14.73 -6.10
N VAL A 79 -2.22 -15.64 -5.43
CA VAL A 79 -1.10 -15.31 -4.53
C VAL A 79 0.04 -16.31 -4.72
N MET A 80 1.26 -15.78 -4.77
CA MET A 80 2.50 -16.52 -4.66
C MET A 80 3.14 -16.15 -3.32
N PRO A 81 3.10 -17.05 -2.31
CA PRO A 81 3.79 -16.85 -1.03
C PRO A 81 5.29 -16.73 -1.23
N ALA A 82 6.01 -16.26 -0.22
CA ALA A 82 7.48 -16.19 -0.28
C ALA A 82 8.13 -17.58 -0.36
N GLY A 83 7.54 -18.59 0.27
CA GLY A 83 8.16 -19.88 0.48
C GLY A 83 9.13 -19.88 1.67
N PRO A 84 9.95 -20.92 1.85
CA PRO A 84 10.97 -21.00 2.89
C PRO A 84 11.97 -19.85 2.82
N ILE A 85 12.45 -19.41 3.97
CA ILE A 85 13.45 -18.32 4.03
C ILE A 85 14.78 -18.83 3.46
N PRO A 86 15.30 -18.25 2.36
CA PRO A 86 16.55 -18.70 1.76
C PRO A 86 17.76 -18.21 2.56
N PHE A 87 18.91 -18.88 2.37
CA PHE A 87 20.18 -18.44 2.96
C PHE A 87 20.60 -17.04 2.48
N ASP A 88 20.40 -16.76 1.20
CA ASP A 88 20.68 -15.46 0.58
C ASP A 88 19.44 -14.91 -0.16
N PRO A 89 18.57 -14.15 0.55
CA PRO A 89 17.40 -13.53 -0.06
C PRO A 89 17.72 -12.57 -1.19
N SER A 90 18.82 -11.79 -1.04
CA SER A 90 19.22 -10.82 -2.04
C SER A 90 19.71 -11.50 -3.32
N GLY A 91 20.50 -12.55 -3.20
CA GLY A 91 20.97 -13.34 -4.33
C GLY A 91 19.81 -14.06 -5.06
N ALA A 92 18.84 -14.60 -4.32
CA ALA A 92 17.67 -15.22 -4.92
C ALA A 92 16.87 -14.24 -5.79
N LEU A 93 16.60 -13.04 -5.30
CA LEU A 93 15.90 -11.99 -6.05
C LEU A 93 16.73 -11.39 -7.20
N ASN A 94 18.05 -11.32 -7.04
CA ASN A 94 18.96 -10.81 -8.08
C ASN A 94 19.34 -11.90 -9.10
N SER A 95 18.56 -12.95 -9.21
CA SER A 95 18.78 -14.04 -10.16
C SER A 95 18.07 -13.75 -11.49
N ARG A 96 18.64 -14.27 -12.60
CA ARG A 96 17.97 -14.24 -13.91
C ARG A 96 16.58 -14.87 -13.86
N LYS A 97 16.42 -15.90 -13.04
CA LYS A 97 15.17 -16.62 -12.88
C LYS A 97 14.03 -15.75 -12.31
N PHE A 98 14.36 -14.74 -11.47
CA PHE A 98 13.37 -13.78 -10.99
C PHE A 98 12.89 -12.83 -12.12
N SER A 99 13.80 -12.35 -12.97
CA SER A 99 13.41 -11.53 -14.13
C SER A 99 12.56 -12.35 -15.14
N GLU A 100 12.93 -13.61 -15.37
CA GLU A 100 12.16 -14.54 -16.23
C GLU A 100 10.77 -14.81 -15.64
N LEU A 101 10.66 -15.01 -14.32
CA LEU A 101 9.38 -15.14 -13.62
C LEU A 101 8.48 -13.94 -13.86
N LEU A 102 9.00 -12.71 -13.64
CA LEU A 102 8.19 -11.49 -13.82
C LEU A 102 7.72 -11.35 -15.28
N GLN A 103 8.53 -11.70 -16.25
CA GLN A 103 8.13 -11.70 -17.66
C GLN A 103 7.04 -12.74 -17.95
N GLU A 104 7.13 -13.91 -17.38
CA GLU A 104 6.16 -14.99 -17.58
C GLU A 104 4.81 -14.66 -16.93
N VAL A 105 4.80 -14.20 -15.67
CA VAL A 105 3.54 -13.87 -14.99
C VAL A 105 2.84 -12.66 -15.59
N LYS A 106 3.57 -11.70 -16.18
CA LYS A 106 2.99 -10.58 -16.95
C LYS A 106 2.24 -11.00 -18.20
N GLN A 107 2.51 -12.19 -18.73
CA GLN A 107 1.76 -12.73 -19.89
C GLN A 107 0.49 -13.47 -19.47
N ARG A 108 0.41 -13.89 -18.20
CA ARG A 108 -0.69 -14.70 -17.66
C ARG A 108 -1.69 -13.89 -16.85
N PHE A 109 -1.26 -12.76 -16.28
CA PHE A 109 -2.06 -11.91 -15.40
C PHE A 109 -2.11 -10.47 -15.91
N ASP A 110 -3.28 -9.84 -15.79
CA ASP A 110 -3.46 -8.42 -16.16
C ASP A 110 -2.70 -7.49 -15.22
N ILE A 111 -2.62 -7.86 -13.94
CA ILE A 111 -1.96 -7.08 -12.89
C ILE A 111 -1.12 -8.01 -12.03
N VAL A 112 0.15 -7.63 -11.84
CA VAL A 112 1.08 -8.31 -10.93
C VAL A 112 1.54 -7.31 -9.87
N LEU A 113 1.27 -7.60 -8.61
CA LEU A 113 1.65 -6.77 -7.45
C LEU A 113 2.70 -7.48 -6.63
N VAL A 114 3.86 -6.86 -6.42
CA VAL A 114 4.96 -7.43 -5.64
C VAL A 114 5.07 -6.71 -4.30
N ASP A 115 4.84 -7.42 -3.17
CA ASP A 115 5.14 -6.87 -1.84
C ASP A 115 6.65 -6.88 -1.62
N SER A 116 7.20 -5.78 -1.12
CA SER A 116 8.63 -5.62 -0.94
C SER A 116 8.98 -5.20 0.49
N PRO A 117 10.17 -5.57 1.00
CA PRO A 117 10.67 -5.02 2.25
C PRO A 117 10.90 -3.49 2.17
N PRO A 118 11.18 -2.81 3.29
CA PRO A 118 11.47 -1.37 3.28
C PRO A 118 12.72 -1.02 2.46
N ILE A 119 12.61 -0.07 1.53
CA ILE A 119 13.69 0.31 0.58
C ILE A 119 14.97 0.83 1.26
N LEU A 120 14.89 1.45 2.43
CA LEU A 120 16.06 1.92 3.19
C LEU A 120 16.62 0.87 4.17
N GLY A 121 16.09 -0.33 4.18
CA GLY A 121 16.49 -1.34 5.15
C GLY A 121 17.37 -2.46 4.60
N VAL A 122 17.15 -2.83 3.34
CA VAL A 122 17.77 -3.98 2.68
C VAL A 122 17.89 -3.76 1.18
N SER A 123 18.88 -4.41 0.55
CA SER A 123 19.11 -4.35 -0.91
C SER A 123 18.01 -5.03 -1.73
N ASP A 124 17.29 -5.97 -1.15
CA ASP A 124 16.26 -6.77 -1.79
C ASP A 124 15.21 -5.89 -2.50
N SER A 125 14.77 -4.81 -1.84
CA SER A 125 13.81 -3.86 -2.42
C SER A 125 14.35 -3.11 -3.62
N ALA A 126 15.64 -2.80 -3.64
CA ALA A 126 16.29 -2.13 -4.77
C ALA A 126 16.29 -3.03 -6.01
N VAL A 127 16.53 -4.33 -5.83
CA VAL A 127 16.43 -5.32 -6.90
C VAL A 127 14.99 -5.42 -7.42
N ILE A 128 14.00 -5.57 -6.53
CA ILE A 128 12.59 -5.63 -6.96
C ILE A 128 12.21 -4.37 -7.75
N VAL A 129 12.60 -3.18 -7.25
CA VAL A 129 12.30 -1.89 -7.89
C VAL A 129 12.90 -1.78 -9.30
N SER A 130 14.08 -2.35 -9.56
CA SER A 130 14.69 -2.32 -10.89
C SER A 130 14.03 -3.28 -11.90
N GLU A 131 13.27 -4.26 -11.43
CA GLU A 131 12.63 -5.29 -12.27
C GLU A 131 11.14 -5.01 -12.58
N VAL A 132 10.48 -4.15 -11.78
CA VAL A 132 9.05 -3.84 -11.95
C VAL A 132 8.83 -2.59 -12.81
N ASP A 133 7.68 -2.50 -13.47
CA ASP A 133 7.34 -1.37 -14.35
C ASP A 133 7.09 -0.08 -13.57
N MET A 134 6.52 -0.20 -12.35
CA MET A 134 6.16 0.93 -11.50
C MET A 134 6.30 0.59 -10.02
N THR A 135 6.63 1.59 -9.23
CA THR A 135 6.75 1.50 -7.77
C THR A 135 5.77 2.46 -7.11
N LEU A 136 5.00 1.97 -6.15
CA LEU A 136 4.20 2.78 -5.24
C LEU A 136 4.87 2.84 -3.86
N MET A 137 5.07 4.03 -3.35
CA MET A 137 5.61 4.24 -2.02
C MET A 137 4.49 4.40 -1.01
N VAL A 138 4.41 3.51 -0.01
CA VAL A 138 3.41 3.59 1.06
C VAL A 138 4.05 4.21 2.29
N VAL A 139 3.48 5.31 2.78
CA VAL A 139 3.98 6.06 3.95
C VAL A 139 2.88 6.33 4.95
N GLN A 140 3.24 6.43 6.24
CA GLN A 140 2.35 6.93 7.27
C GLN A 140 2.72 8.38 7.59
N PRO A 141 1.78 9.33 7.52
CA PRO A 141 2.00 10.71 7.92
C PRO A 141 2.55 10.80 9.36
N ARG A 142 3.39 11.81 9.61
CA ARG A 142 3.99 12.09 10.94
C ARG A 142 4.96 11.03 11.47
N LYS A 143 5.06 9.84 10.86
CA LYS A 143 6.03 8.80 11.26
C LYS A 143 7.34 8.87 10.49
N LEU A 144 7.32 9.38 9.26
CA LEU A 144 8.50 9.45 8.41
C LEU A 144 8.93 10.91 8.21
N PRO A 145 10.16 11.29 8.59
CA PRO A 145 10.71 12.61 8.28
C PRO A 145 10.81 12.83 6.76
N LEU A 146 10.56 14.06 6.29
CA LEU A 146 10.63 14.39 4.87
C LEU A 146 11.98 14.01 4.24
N LYS A 147 13.09 14.19 4.97
CA LYS A 147 14.43 13.77 4.50
C LYS A 147 14.53 12.27 4.20
N ALA A 148 13.83 11.45 4.98
CA ALA A 148 13.81 10.01 4.75
C ALA A 148 12.94 9.64 3.54
N LEU A 149 11.83 10.34 3.33
CA LEU A 149 10.99 10.19 2.14
C LEU A 149 11.77 10.56 0.86
N LEU A 150 12.46 11.69 0.87
CA LEU A 150 13.32 12.11 -0.24
C LEU A 150 14.46 11.10 -0.49
N ARG A 151 15.02 10.53 0.57
CA ARG A 151 16.05 9.48 0.43
C ARG A 151 15.49 8.21 -0.19
N GLN A 152 14.28 7.79 0.17
CA GLN A 152 13.63 6.64 -0.47
C GLN A 152 13.43 6.89 -1.97
N LYS A 153 12.92 8.07 -2.35
CA LYS A 153 12.78 8.49 -3.74
C LYS A 153 14.12 8.40 -4.48
N GLN A 154 15.18 8.99 -3.92
CA GLN A 154 16.53 8.95 -4.52
C GLN A 154 17.03 7.52 -4.73
N VAL A 155 16.80 6.61 -3.79
CA VAL A 155 17.19 5.20 -3.94
C VAL A 155 16.43 4.55 -5.09
N ILE A 156 15.09 4.75 -5.17
CA ILE A 156 14.27 4.23 -6.27
C ILE A 156 14.80 4.71 -7.62
N GLU A 157 15.02 6.02 -7.76
CA GLU A 157 15.53 6.64 -9.00
C GLU A 157 16.95 6.16 -9.34
N SER A 158 17.82 5.97 -8.34
CA SER A 158 19.21 5.55 -8.55
C SER A 158 19.37 4.13 -9.11
N VAL A 159 18.37 3.27 -8.91
CA VAL A 159 18.34 1.91 -9.47
C VAL A 159 17.48 1.80 -10.73
N GLY A 160 17.10 2.94 -11.32
CA GLY A 160 16.29 2.99 -12.54
C GLY A 160 14.80 2.73 -12.31
N GLY A 161 14.34 2.71 -11.07
CA GLY A 161 12.94 2.46 -10.74
C GLY A 161 12.03 3.63 -11.11
N ASN A 162 10.83 3.32 -11.58
CA ASN A 162 9.80 4.28 -11.92
C ASN A 162 8.85 4.49 -10.73
N LEU A 163 8.95 5.64 -10.04
CA LEU A 163 8.06 6.00 -8.93
C LEU A 163 6.75 6.57 -9.46
N ALA A 164 5.68 5.77 -9.46
CA ALA A 164 4.35 6.19 -9.89
C ALA A 164 3.66 7.15 -8.91
N GLY A 165 3.96 7.03 -7.62
CA GLY A 165 3.36 7.92 -6.62
C GLY A 165 3.56 7.47 -5.17
N VAL A 166 2.92 8.21 -4.27
CA VAL A 166 2.97 7.98 -2.83
C VAL A 166 1.56 7.75 -2.31
N VAL A 167 1.35 6.65 -1.61
CA VAL A 167 0.11 6.34 -0.88
C VAL A 167 0.28 6.73 0.57
N MET A 168 -0.50 7.69 1.05
CA MET A 168 -0.56 8.02 2.46
C MET A 168 -1.54 7.11 3.19
N ASN A 169 -1.01 6.23 4.04
CA ASN A 169 -1.78 5.27 4.81
C ASN A 169 -1.96 5.72 6.26
N ASN A 170 -3.09 5.35 6.87
CA ASN A 170 -3.40 5.69 8.26
C ASN A 170 -3.38 7.20 8.53
N VAL A 171 -4.00 7.97 7.65
CA VAL A 171 -4.18 9.42 7.80
C VAL A 171 -5.25 9.67 8.86
N ASP A 172 -4.95 10.50 9.83
CA ASP A 172 -5.95 10.97 10.81
C ASP A 172 -6.76 12.12 10.21
N ILE A 173 -7.87 11.77 9.56
CA ILE A 173 -8.77 12.73 8.93
C ILE A 173 -9.54 13.62 9.92
N THR A 174 -9.54 13.27 11.21
CA THR A 174 -10.26 14.05 12.21
C THR A 174 -9.46 15.22 12.76
N SER A 175 -8.12 15.14 12.72
CA SER A 175 -7.21 16.14 13.28
C SER A 175 -6.65 17.12 12.25
N ASP A 176 -6.90 16.92 10.97
CA ASP A 176 -6.34 17.77 9.90
C ASP A 176 -7.46 18.36 9.03
N HIS A 177 -7.70 19.67 9.22
CA HIS A 177 -8.76 20.42 8.52
C HIS A 177 -8.64 20.35 6.99
N GLN A 178 -7.45 20.19 6.41
CA GLN A 178 -7.27 20.03 4.97
C GLN A 178 -7.87 18.72 4.48
N TYR A 179 -7.74 17.61 5.25
CA TYR A 179 -8.32 16.31 4.88
C TYR A 179 -9.83 16.25 5.11
N GLN A 180 -10.36 16.99 6.09
CA GLN A 180 -11.83 17.09 6.28
C GLN A 180 -12.52 17.68 5.03
N TYR A 181 -11.90 18.65 4.38
CA TYR A 181 -12.44 19.21 3.14
C TYR A 181 -12.50 18.17 2.02
N TYR A 182 -11.42 17.39 1.84
CA TYR A 182 -11.39 16.33 0.82
C TYR A 182 -12.37 15.19 1.10
N THR A 183 -12.52 14.75 2.35
CA THR A 183 -13.49 13.69 2.70
C THR A 183 -14.93 14.16 2.53
N THR A 184 -15.24 15.40 2.88
CA THR A 184 -16.57 16.00 2.65
C THR A 184 -16.85 16.14 1.16
N TYR A 185 -15.88 16.53 0.37
CA TYR A 185 -15.98 16.63 -1.09
C TYR A 185 -16.23 15.25 -1.72
N TYR A 186 -15.44 14.23 -1.36
CA TYR A 186 -15.60 12.88 -1.87
C TYR A 186 -16.91 12.23 -1.42
N SER A 187 -17.37 12.44 -0.19
CA SER A 187 -18.66 11.91 0.28
C SER A 187 -19.84 12.54 -0.46
N TYR A 188 -19.71 13.80 -0.86
CA TYR A 188 -20.73 14.48 -1.67
C TYR A 188 -20.85 13.87 -3.08
N TYR A 189 -19.72 13.64 -3.75
CA TYR A 189 -19.70 13.04 -5.09
C TYR A 189 -20.02 11.54 -5.11
N SER A 190 -19.68 10.79 -4.06
CA SER A 190 -20.08 9.37 -3.95
C SER A 190 -21.57 9.20 -3.71
N ALA A 191 -22.22 10.16 -3.05
CA ALA A 191 -23.66 10.16 -2.86
C ALA A 191 -24.45 10.44 -4.15
N GLU A 192 -23.86 11.17 -5.10
CA GLU A 192 -24.48 11.44 -6.42
C GLU A 192 -24.29 10.29 -7.43
N SER A 193 -23.26 9.45 -7.27
CA SER A 193 -22.91 8.39 -8.22
C SER A 193 -23.37 6.98 -7.84
N GLY A 194 -23.98 6.75 -6.67
CA GLY A 194 -24.33 5.43 -6.17
C GLY A 194 -25.78 5.35 -5.70
N ALA A 195 -26.59 4.63 -6.46
CA ALA A 195 -27.88 4.13 -6.04
C ALA A 195 -27.80 3.31 -4.73
N SER A 196 -28.77 3.55 -3.86
CA SER A 196 -29.35 2.63 -2.86
C SER A 196 -28.41 1.60 -2.22
N ASP A 197 -27.89 1.90 -1.00
CA ASP A 197 -28.16 1.06 0.17
C ASP A 197 -27.52 1.68 1.43
N GLY A 198 -28.37 1.83 2.48
CA GLY A 198 -27.90 1.78 3.87
C GLY A 198 -27.56 3.10 4.57
N ASN A 199 -28.55 3.87 4.93
CA ASN A 199 -28.70 4.57 6.23
C ASN A 199 -27.41 5.17 6.85
N ALA A 200 -26.84 6.21 6.25
CA ALA A 200 -25.93 7.11 6.94
C ALA A 200 -26.72 8.24 7.59
N ASP A 201 -26.70 8.24 8.91
CA ASP A 201 -27.46 9.08 9.83
C ASP A 201 -27.34 10.60 9.51
N ALA A 202 -28.39 11.18 8.92
CA ALA A 202 -28.50 12.62 8.61
C ALA A 202 -28.42 13.53 9.86
N SER A 203 -28.36 12.94 11.07
CA SER A 203 -28.20 13.65 12.34
C SER A 203 -26.78 14.15 12.58
N SER A 204 -25.77 13.46 12.06
CA SER A 204 -24.36 13.82 12.23
C SER A 204 -23.95 15.02 11.36
N LEU A 205 -24.54 15.18 10.17
CA LEU A 205 -24.27 16.31 9.24
C LEU A 205 -24.85 17.62 9.77
N LYS A 206 -26.07 17.61 10.35
CA LYS A 206 -26.66 18.82 10.96
C LYS A 206 -25.93 19.29 12.22
N LYS A 207 -25.23 18.37 12.91
CA LYS A 207 -24.44 18.71 14.11
C LYS A 207 -23.09 19.39 13.73
N ALA A 208 -22.49 19.00 12.60
CA ALA A 208 -21.26 19.61 12.09
C ALA A 208 -21.52 21.05 11.55
N GLU A 209 -22.61 21.26 10.82
CA GLU A 209 -22.98 22.61 10.33
C GLU A 209 -23.33 23.59 11.47
N ARG A 210 -24.01 23.11 12.53
CA ARG A 210 -24.29 23.95 13.71
C ARG A 210 -23.03 24.30 14.50
N SER A 211 -22.05 23.40 14.57
CA SER A 211 -20.75 23.65 15.21
C SER A 211 -19.88 24.62 14.41
N GLY A 212 -19.90 24.55 13.07
CA GLY A 212 -19.19 25.48 12.18
C GLY A 212 -19.73 26.90 12.29
N LYS A 213 -21.05 27.09 12.18
CA LYS A 213 -21.71 28.39 12.30
C LYS A 213 -21.57 29.01 13.69
N ALA A 214 -21.56 28.22 14.75
CA ALA A 214 -21.35 28.72 16.10
C ALA A 214 -19.92 29.22 16.35
N LYS A 215 -18.91 28.63 15.70
CA LYS A 215 -17.52 29.11 15.76
C LYS A 215 -17.28 30.37 14.95
N GLU A 216 -17.96 30.52 13.82
CA GLU A 216 -17.85 31.70 12.97
C GLU A 216 -18.52 32.94 13.62
N LEU A 217 -19.66 32.72 14.30
CA LEU A 217 -20.32 33.77 15.09
C LEU A 217 -19.53 34.19 16.34
N ALA A 218 -18.79 33.25 16.96
CA ALA A 218 -17.93 33.57 18.11
C ALA A 218 -16.65 34.32 17.69
N ALA A 219 -16.11 34.04 16.51
CA ALA A 219 -14.95 34.72 15.97
C ALA A 219 -15.28 36.19 15.57
N THR A 220 -16.49 36.43 15.05
CA THR A 220 -16.94 37.81 14.68
C THR A 220 -17.25 38.69 15.89
N GLN A 221 -17.66 38.11 17.01
CA GLN A 221 -17.92 38.86 18.24
C GLN A 221 -16.66 39.21 19.06
N SER A 222 -15.53 38.53 18.82
CA SER A 222 -14.26 38.83 19.48
C SER A 222 -13.46 39.96 18.77
N SER A 223 -13.72 40.20 17.48
CA SER A 223 -13.07 41.29 16.73
C SER A 223 -13.71 42.66 16.95
N ASP A 224 -14.97 42.72 17.38
CA ASP A 224 -15.65 44.01 17.64
C ASP A 224 -15.40 44.59 19.05
N ASN A 225 -14.63 43.90 19.91
CA ASN A 225 -14.34 44.33 21.27
C ASN A 225 -12.90 44.84 21.48
N GLU A 226 -12.03 44.84 20.48
CA GLU A 226 -10.65 45.33 20.60
C GLU A 226 -10.47 46.78 20.10
N ASP A 227 -11.50 47.44 19.53
CA ASP A 227 -11.39 48.84 19.04
C ASP A 227 -12.00 49.88 19.99
N LEU A 228 -12.18 49.56 21.26
CA LEU A 228 -12.69 50.51 22.26
C LEU A 228 -11.89 50.47 23.56
N TYR A 229 -10.55 50.84 23.47
CA TYR A 229 -9.83 51.47 24.59
C TYR A 229 -8.50 52.06 24.06
#